data_d70c46a8ae68fe37a80f779cac2c7e8a
#
_entry.id   d70c46a8ae68fe37a80f779cac2c7e8a
#
_cell.length_a   1.000
_cell.length_b   1.000
_cell.length_c   1.000
_cell.angle_alpha   90.00
_cell.angle_beta   90.00
_cell.angle_gamma   90.00
#
_symmetry.space_group_name_H-M   'P 1'
#
loop_
_entity.id
_entity.type
_entity.pdbx_description
1 polymer ?
#
loop_
_entity_poly.entity_id
_entity_poly.type
_entity_poly.pdbx_seq_one_letter_code
_entity_poly.pdbx_strand_id
1 'polypeptide(L)'
;MAFCNLISRGWNQFFFRGFSGESLGLLRMYIGCGLLFFHTYQFATVLTLNPIGSRNYFLDPIWYFHLLGIQYHIPALSFIVYALLMTATVGMIMGKWTRTSILIVILCIFYLKGVRDSFSGDVHHRYIIPMQMLFLFLLSRCGEVHSRDSRRDTYPPLQEWEASWPIKMMQLYVALFYFWSVIAKVRVSGWEWFSGEGRIQEVLIKRSVRWGMTGEGELVKNSLSFELAQRPDLIQIFSHLVLAFELGFPLILFIKSVKLRAFFLSGVIIFHISSFILMDVNFLLIPFVYLIFFDLVPIHQWLKIHAWRLFKRRPSMAG
;
A
#
# COMPACT_ATOMS: atom_id res chain seq x y z
N MET A 1 -39.94 6.74 -10.55
CA MET A 1 -39.55 7.40 -9.28
C MET A 1 -39.12 6.43 -8.18
N ALA A 2 -39.83 5.33 -7.89
CA ALA A 2 -39.45 4.39 -6.81
C ALA A 2 -38.07 3.76 -6.99
N PHE A 3 -37.67 3.34 -8.20
CA PHE A 3 -36.38 2.74 -8.48
C PHE A 3 -35.21 3.72 -8.29
N CYS A 4 -35.33 4.97 -8.72
CA CYS A 4 -34.32 6.01 -8.50
C CYS A 4 -34.14 6.31 -7.00
N ASN A 5 -35.22 6.31 -6.23
CA ASN A 5 -35.17 6.50 -4.78
C ASN A 5 -34.50 5.32 -4.06
N LEU A 6 -34.68 4.10 -4.54
CA LEU A 6 -34.04 2.89 -3.98
C LEU A 6 -32.51 2.94 -4.23
N ILE A 7 -32.09 3.25 -5.45
CA ILE A 7 -30.67 3.40 -5.79
C ILE A 7 -30.03 4.52 -4.99
N SER A 8 -30.66 5.69 -4.93
CA SER A 8 -30.17 6.82 -4.16
C SER A 8 -30.03 6.51 -2.67
N ARG A 9 -31.02 5.81 -2.08
CA ARG A 9 -30.94 5.36 -0.68
C ARG A 9 -29.79 4.36 -0.47
N GLY A 10 -29.65 3.37 -1.34
CA GLY A 10 -28.58 2.38 -1.27
C GLY A 10 -27.20 3.02 -1.41
N TRP A 11 -27.05 3.95 -2.35
CA TRP A 11 -25.83 4.74 -2.56
C TRP A 11 -25.46 5.57 -1.32
N ASN A 12 -26.41 6.35 -0.80
CA ASN A 12 -26.18 7.18 0.38
C ASN A 12 -25.85 6.34 1.62
N GLN A 13 -26.52 5.19 1.79
CA GLN A 13 -26.23 4.29 2.90
C GLN A 13 -24.86 3.64 2.77
N PHE A 14 -24.41 3.31 1.57
CA PHE A 14 -23.09 2.72 1.34
C PHE A 14 -21.97 3.74 1.56
N PHE A 15 -22.04 4.90 0.92
CA PHE A 15 -20.93 5.86 0.92
C PHE A 15 -20.84 6.76 2.15
N PHE A 16 -21.96 7.09 2.75
CA PHE A 16 -22.01 8.14 3.76
C PHE A 16 -22.33 7.67 5.18
N ARG A 17 -22.30 6.35 5.41
CA ARG A 17 -22.51 5.77 6.74
C ARG A 17 -21.52 4.68 7.08
N GLY A 18 -21.32 4.44 8.38
CA GLY A 18 -20.62 3.29 8.93
C GLY A 18 -19.23 3.54 9.49
N PHE A 19 -18.70 4.78 9.41
CA PHE A 19 -17.42 5.12 10.04
C PHE A 19 -17.49 6.44 10.81
N SER A 20 -16.88 6.46 11.98
CA SER A 20 -16.76 7.65 12.82
C SER A 20 -15.54 8.50 12.43
N GLY A 21 -15.49 9.74 12.89
CA GLY A 21 -14.32 10.59 12.78
C GLY A 21 -13.08 9.97 13.42
N GLU A 22 -13.25 9.23 14.53
CA GLU A 22 -12.16 8.48 15.17
C GLU A 22 -11.58 7.44 14.22
N SER A 23 -12.41 6.66 13.52
CA SER A 23 -11.95 5.67 12.54
C SER A 23 -11.10 6.29 11.45
N LEU A 24 -11.49 7.47 10.92
CA LEU A 24 -10.74 8.19 9.90
C LEU A 24 -9.38 8.69 10.42
N GLY A 25 -9.35 9.29 11.63
CA GLY A 25 -8.13 9.76 12.27
C GLY A 25 -7.14 8.61 12.57
N LEU A 26 -7.66 7.48 13.10
CA LEU A 26 -6.87 6.28 13.36
C LEU A 26 -6.32 5.68 12.08
N LEU A 27 -7.15 5.61 11.02
CA LEU A 27 -6.71 5.09 9.73
C LEU A 27 -5.53 5.91 9.18
N ARG A 28 -5.59 7.23 9.22
CA ARG A 28 -4.47 8.11 8.86
C ARG A 28 -3.21 7.77 9.65
N MET A 29 -3.33 7.57 10.98
CA MET A 29 -2.19 7.24 11.84
C MET A 29 -1.57 5.89 11.45
N TYR A 30 -2.37 4.83 11.34
CA TYR A 30 -1.87 3.48 11.04
C TYR A 30 -1.30 3.36 9.63
N ILE A 31 -1.95 3.98 8.64
CA ILE A 31 -1.41 4.06 7.28
C ILE A 31 -0.09 4.85 7.28
N GLY A 32 -0.03 5.95 8.02
CA GLY A 32 1.22 6.71 8.20
C GLY A 32 2.34 5.87 8.81
N CYS A 33 2.06 5.06 9.84
CA CYS A 33 3.03 4.13 10.41
C CYS A 33 3.49 3.08 9.39
N GLY A 34 2.57 2.51 8.60
CA GLY A 34 2.89 1.59 7.52
C GLY A 34 3.78 2.24 6.45
N LEU A 35 3.47 3.46 6.04
CA LEU A 35 4.28 4.23 5.11
C LEU A 35 5.67 4.51 5.67
N LEU A 36 5.78 4.92 6.94
CA LEU A 36 7.08 5.20 7.58
C LEU A 36 7.98 3.96 7.54
N PHE A 37 7.45 2.80 7.95
CA PHE A 37 8.16 1.52 7.88
C PHE A 37 8.57 1.17 6.45
N PHE A 38 7.64 1.28 5.51
CA PHE A 38 7.86 0.91 4.13
C PHE A 38 8.87 1.84 3.42
N HIS A 39 8.81 3.15 3.67
CA HIS A 39 9.74 4.11 3.08
C HIS A 39 11.17 3.87 3.55
N THR A 40 11.37 3.53 4.85
CA THR A 40 12.67 3.19 5.39
C THR A 40 13.30 2.02 4.61
N TYR A 41 12.50 1.02 4.26
CA TYR A 41 12.97 -0.14 3.50
C TYR A 41 13.14 0.16 2.00
N GLN A 42 12.14 0.80 1.37
CA GLN A 42 12.07 0.93 -0.09
C GLN A 42 13.00 1.99 -0.69
N PHE A 43 13.21 3.08 0.00
CA PHE A 43 14.02 4.19 -0.51
C PHE A 43 15.45 4.19 0.01
N ALA A 44 15.79 3.35 0.98
CA ALA A 44 17.18 3.17 1.39
C ALA A 44 18.07 2.79 0.19
N THR A 45 17.59 1.93 -0.71
CA THR A 45 18.29 1.57 -1.94
C THR A 45 18.53 2.75 -2.89
N VAL A 46 17.61 3.72 -2.96
CA VAL A 46 17.80 4.92 -3.80
C VAL A 46 18.96 5.79 -3.28
N LEU A 47 19.16 5.79 -1.96
CA LEU A 47 20.21 6.57 -1.33
C LEU A 47 21.60 5.93 -1.50
N THR A 48 21.64 4.60 -1.64
CA THR A 48 22.90 3.83 -1.76
C THR A 48 23.37 3.67 -3.19
N LEU A 49 22.54 4.03 -4.19
CA LEU A 49 22.81 3.77 -5.60
C LEU A 49 24.07 4.49 -6.13
N ASN A 50 24.52 5.58 -5.47
CA ASN A 50 25.68 6.32 -5.97
C ASN A 50 26.34 7.23 -4.92
N PRO A 51 27.65 7.52 -5.04
CA PRO A 51 28.35 8.49 -4.19
C PRO A 51 27.73 9.88 -4.28
N ILE A 52 27.65 10.55 -3.14
CA ILE A 52 27.22 11.96 -3.06
C ILE A 52 28.11 12.81 -3.99
N GLY A 53 27.49 13.56 -4.90
CA GLY A 53 28.18 14.44 -5.85
C GLY A 53 28.28 13.93 -7.28
N SER A 54 27.94 12.65 -7.56
CA SER A 54 27.85 12.15 -8.94
C SER A 54 26.53 12.49 -9.61
N ARG A 55 26.52 12.63 -10.94
CA ARG A 55 25.33 12.72 -11.76
C ARG A 55 25.17 11.42 -12.54
N ASN A 56 24.03 10.78 -12.37
CA ASN A 56 23.76 9.53 -13.06
C ASN A 56 22.55 9.71 -13.97
N TYR A 57 22.78 9.53 -15.26
CA TYR A 57 21.70 9.55 -16.23
C TYR A 57 20.76 8.38 -16.02
N PHE A 58 19.46 8.63 -16.20
CA PHE A 58 18.47 7.58 -16.15
C PHE A 58 18.57 6.69 -17.39
N LEU A 59 18.24 5.42 -17.23
CA LEU A 59 18.11 4.51 -18.34
C LEU A 59 16.93 4.92 -19.24
N ASP A 60 15.78 5.17 -18.61
CA ASP A 60 14.55 5.64 -19.26
C ASP A 60 13.77 6.52 -18.27
N PRO A 61 13.90 7.85 -18.38
CA PRO A 61 13.15 8.75 -17.52
C PRO A 61 11.64 8.54 -17.66
N ILE A 62 10.92 8.41 -16.55
CA ILE A 62 9.47 8.28 -16.60
C ILE A 62 8.82 9.54 -17.18
N TRP A 63 7.61 9.42 -17.74
CA TRP A 63 6.94 10.42 -18.53
C TRP A 63 6.91 11.83 -17.90
N TYR A 64 6.67 11.96 -16.60
CA TYR A 64 6.65 13.27 -15.95
C TYR A 64 8.06 13.84 -15.70
N PHE A 65 9.10 13.00 -15.62
CA PHE A 65 10.48 13.48 -15.61
C PHE A 65 10.88 13.99 -17.00
N HIS A 66 10.45 13.32 -18.08
CA HIS A 66 10.57 13.85 -19.44
C HIS A 66 9.91 15.22 -19.58
N LEU A 67 8.66 15.36 -19.08
CA LEU A 67 7.92 16.62 -19.12
C LEU A 67 8.64 17.75 -18.37
N LEU A 68 9.29 17.42 -17.26
CA LEU A 68 10.05 18.38 -16.40
C LEU A 68 11.50 18.56 -16.82
N GLY A 69 11.98 17.87 -17.86
CA GLY A 69 13.37 17.92 -18.30
C GLY A 69 14.37 17.27 -17.35
N ILE A 70 13.92 16.39 -16.45
CA ILE A 70 14.76 15.70 -15.48
C ILE A 70 15.35 14.44 -16.12
N GLN A 71 16.62 14.51 -16.50
CA GLN A 71 17.31 13.44 -17.24
C GLN A 71 18.31 12.65 -16.40
N TYR A 72 18.62 13.10 -15.20
CA TYR A 72 19.63 12.49 -14.35
C TYR A 72 19.27 12.60 -12.86
N HIS A 73 19.80 11.68 -12.11
CA HIS A 73 19.66 11.61 -10.67
C HIS A 73 20.71 12.48 -9.97
N ILE A 74 20.29 13.25 -8.98
CA ILE A 74 21.15 14.00 -8.06
C ILE A 74 21.04 13.36 -6.67
N PRO A 75 22.04 12.57 -6.22
CA PRO A 75 21.96 11.84 -4.94
C PRO A 75 21.70 12.74 -3.74
N ALA A 76 22.34 13.91 -3.67
CA ALA A 76 22.12 14.88 -2.59
C ALA A 76 20.66 15.35 -2.51
N LEU A 77 20.01 15.59 -3.66
CA LEU A 77 18.59 15.95 -3.71
C LEU A 77 17.71 14.80 -3.23
N SER A 78 17.98 13.58 -3.65
CA SER A 78 17.24 12.40 -3.18
C SER A 78 17.35 12.19 -1.68
N PHE A 79 18.54 12.46 -1.10
CA PHE A 79 18.72 12.40 0.35
C PHE A 79 17.88 13.45 1.08
N ILE A 80 17.88 14.70 0.59
CA ILE A 80 17.06 15.79 1.16
C ILE A 80 15.57 15.43 1.05
N VAL A 81 15.12 14.98 -0.12
CA VAL A 81 13.72 14.59 -0.34
C VAL A 81 13.32 13.41 0.54
N TYR A 82 14.22 12.44 0.74
CA TYR A 82 13.96 11.33 1.65
C TYR A 82 13.83 11.80 3.11
N ALA A 83 14.73 12.66 3.60
CA ALA A 83 14.64 13.22 4.95
C ALA A 83 13.32 14.02 5.14
N LEU A 84 12.93 14.78 4.12
CA LEU A 84 11.68 15.53 4.09
C LEU A 84 10.45 14.57 4.10
N LEU A 85 10.51 13.48 3.33
CA LEU A 85 9.49 12.43 3.31
C LEU A 85 9.28 11.83 4.71
N MET A 86 10.38 11.44 5.38
CA MET A 86 10.31 10.83 6.72
C MET A 86 9.72 11.81 7.74
N THR A 87 10.18 13.07 7.72
CA THR A 87 9.69 14.11 8.62
C THR A 87 8.22 14.42 8.38
N ALA A 88 7.79 14.56 7.11
CA ALA A 88 6.42 14.81 6.74
C ALA A 88 5.50 13.61 7.09
N THR A 89 5.98 12.37 6.94
CA THR A 89 5.24 11.18 7.35
C THR A 89 5.01 11.15 8.86
N VAL A 90 6.01 11.52 9.67
CA VAL A 90 5.84 11.70 11.12
C VAL A 90 4.84 12.82 11.41
N GLY A 91 4.90 13.95 10.70
CA GLY A 91 3.91 15.03 10.79
C GLY A 91 2.48 14.54 10.50
N MET A 92 2.32 13.74 9.43
CA MET A 92 1.04 13.10 9.07
C MET A 92 0.55 12.16 10.19
N ILE A 93 1.41 11.31 10.78
CA ILE A 93 1.05 10.41 11.88
C ILE A 93 0.56 11.20 13.09
N MET A 94 1.32 12.22 13.49
CA MET A 94 1.01 13.07 14.64
C MET A 94 -0.18 14.00 14.40
N GLY A 95 -0.62 14.16 13.15
CA GLY A 95 -1.64 15.12 12.78
C GLY A 95 -1.20 16.57 13.03
N LYS A 96 0.05 16.90 12.71
CA LYS A 96 0.58 18.26 12.78
C LYS A 96 0.69 18.81 11.36
N TRP A 97 0.02 19.93 11.08
CA TRP A 97 -0.11 20.46 9.72
C TRP A 97 -0.52 19.38 8.72
N THR A 98 -1.56 18.65 9.08
CA THR A 98 -1.92 17.35 8.48
C THR A 98 -1.98 17.41 6.95
N ARG A 99 -2.70 18.40 6.39
CA ARG A 99 -2.84 18.54 4.93
C ARG A 99 -1.50 18.84 4.26
N THR A 100 -0.71 19.75 4.81
CA THR A 100 0.63 20.10 4.30
C THR A 100 1.56 18.89 4.38
N SER A 101 1.55 18.16 5.50
CA SER A 101 2.35 16.95 5.67
C SER A 101 1.99 15.89 4.62
N ILE A 102 0.70 15.64 4.39
CA ILE A 102 0.24 14.68 3.38
C ILE A 102 0.66 15.12 1.97
N LEU A 103 0.51 16.41 1.63
CA LEU A 103 0.93 16.94 0.34
C LEU A 103 2.43 16.76 0.11
N ILE A 104 3.25 17.07 1.12
CA ILE A 104 4.71 16.84 1.05
C ILE A 104 5.02 15.36 0.87
N VAL A 105 4.37 14.46 1.61
CA VAL A 105 4.53 13.01 1.44
C VAL A 105 4.23 12.58 0.00
N ILE A 106 3.13 13.04 -0.58
CA ILE A 106 2.75 12.78 -1.97
C ILE A 106 3.87 13.22 -2.93
N LEU A 107 4.31 14.46 -2.84
CA LEU A 107 5.33 15.02 -3.73
C LEU A 107 6.68 14.30 -3.59
N CYS A 108 7.09 13.98 -2.36
CA CYS A 108 8.32 13.24 -2.12
C CYS A 108 8.27 11.81 -2.67
N ILE A 109 7.13 11.11 -2.52
CA ILE A 109 6.94 9.77 -3.10
C ILE A 109 7.00 9.86 -4.63
N PHE A 110 6.33 10.84 -5.25
CA PHE A 110 6.40 11.03 -6.70
C PHE A 110 7.83 11.17 -7.18
N TYR A 111 8.64 12.01 -6.51
CA TYR A 111 10.03 12.20 -6.90
C TYR A 111 10.86 10.92 -6.71
N LEU A 112 10.87 10.33 -5.50
CA LEU A 112 11.72 9.16 -5.20
C LEU A 112 11.31 7.93 -5.99
N LYS A 113 10.00 7.73 -6.20
CA LYS A 113 9.48 6.70 -7.09
C LYS A 113 9.92 6.96 -8.54
N GLY A 114 9.84 8.20 -8.98
CA GLY A 114 10.29 8.62 -10.31
C GLY A 114 11.76 8.30 -10.55
N VAL A 115 12.62 8.63 -9.60
CA VAL A 115 14.05 8.28 -9.65
C VAL A 115 14.22 6.77 -9.79
N ARG A 116 13.56 5.99 -8.94
CA ARG A 116 13.69 4.53 -8.95
C ARG A 116 13.20 3.91 -10.26
N ASP A 117 12.01 4.27 -10.71
CA ASP A 117 11.40 3.70 -11.90
C ASP A 117 12.19 4.10 -13.15
N SER A 118 12.76 5.32 -13.19
CA SER A 118 13.62 5.78 -14.29
C SER A 118 14.95 5.03 -14.37
N PHE A 119 15.48 4.51 -13.26
CA PHE A 119 16.66 3.64 -13.29
C PHE A 119 16.31 2.21 -13.71
N SER A 120 15.13 1.72 -13.34
CA SER A 120 14.72 0.35 -13.68
C SER A 120 14.18 0.21 -15.11
N GLY A 121 13.79 1.32 -15.74
CA GLY A 121 13.06 1.31 -17.03
C GLY A 121 11.69 0.63 -16.94
N ASP A 122 11.14 0.48 -15.71
CA ASP A 122 9.89 -0.21 -15.46
C ASP A 122 9.06 0.51 -14.40
N VAL A 123 7.83 0.86 -14.74
CA VAL A 123 6.93 1.59 -13.85
C VAL A 123 6.17 0.62 -12.94
N HIS A 124 6.63 0.49 -11.73
CA HIS A 124 5.97 -0.37 -10.75
C HIS A 124 4.70 0.26 -10.18
N HIS A 125 3.59 -0.48 -10.26
CA HIS A 125 2.26 -0.05 -9.78
C HIS A 125 2.06 -0.13 -8.26
N ARG A 126 3.03 -0.63 -7.49
CA ARG A 126 2.94 -0.87 -6.02
C ARG A 126 2.56 0.36 -5.19
N TYR A 127 2.84 1.56 -5.69
CA TYR A 127 2.49 2.82 -5.02
C TYR A 127 1.13 3.40 -5.43
N ILE A 128 0.45 2.83 -6.43
CA ILE A 128 -0.81 3.39 -6.93
C ILE A 128 -1.85 3.44 -5.81
N ILE A 129 -2.05 2.34 -5.09
CA ILE A 129 -3.04 2.26 -4.00
C ILE A 129 -2.70 3.24 -2.85
N PRO A 130 -1.48 3.23 -2.27
CA PRO A 130 -1.11 4.17 -1.23
C PRO A 130 -1.24 5.64 -1.65
N MET A 131 -0.89 5.97 -2.88
CA MET A 131 -0.99 7.33 -3.40
C MET A 131 -2.45 7.80 -3.48
N GLN A 132 -3.36 6.95 -3.98
CA GLN A 132 -4.80 7.27 -3.99
C GLN A 132 -5.36 7.45 -2.58
N MET A 133 -4.91 6.64 -1.62
CA MET A 133 -5.30 6.83 -0.22
C MET A 133 -4.81 8.17 0.34
N LEU A 134 -3.58 8.58 0.03
CA LEU A 134 -3.04 9.86 0.44
C LEU A 134 -3.83 11.03 -0.18
N PHE A 135 -4.22 10.94 -1.46
CA PHE A 135 -5.10 11.93 -2.08
C PHE A 135 -6.47 12.01 -1.39
N LEU A 136 -7.07 10.87 -1.04
CA LEU A 136 -8.34 10.86 -0.32
C LEU A 136 -8.21 11.42 1.10
N PHE A 137 -7.10 11.17 1.79
CA PHE A 137 -6.80 11.83 3.06
C PHE A 137 -6.62 13.34 2.89
N LEU A 138 -5.92 13.79 1.85
CA LEU A 138 -5.71 15.22 1.57
C LEU A 138 -7.04 15.96 1.36
N LEU A 139 -8.00 15.32 0.68
CA LEU A 139 -9.33 15.87 0.41
C LEU A 139 -10.28 15.76 1.62
N SER A 140 -9.97 14.90 2.59
CA SER A 140 -10.82 14.65 3.76
C SER A 140 -10.47 15.54 4.95
N ARG A 141 -11.29 15.45 5.99
CA ARG A 141 -11.05 16.10 7.28
C ARG A 141 -10.30 15.19 8.27
N CYS A 142 -9.41 14.31 7.78
CA CYS A 142 -8.69 13.30 8.58
C CYS A 142 -7.75 13.89 9.64
N GLY A 143 -7.42 15.19 9.54
CA GLY A 143 -6.57 15.92 10.49
C GLY A 143 -7.31 16.44 11.71
N GLU A 144 -8.63 16.27 11.82
CA GLU A 144 -9.41 16.86 12.90
C GLU A 144 -9.63 15.92 14.09
N VAL A 145 -9.28 14.65 13.95
CA VAL A 145 -9.41 13.65 15.03
C VAL A 145 -8.08 12.93 15.22
N HIS A 146 -7.74 12.58 16.47
CA HIS A 146 -6.47 11.98 16.83
C HIS A 146 -5.26 12.75 16.28
N SER A 147 -5.30 14.08 16.39
CA SER A 147 -4.29 14.94 15.79
C SER A 147 -3.92 16.09 16.74
N ARG A 148 -2.75 16.68 16.50
CA ARG A 148 -2.35 17.92 17.18
C ARG A 148 -3.10 19.13 16.64
N ASP A 149 -3.55 19.06 15.39
CA ASP A 149 -4.34 20.13 14.76
C ASP A 149 -5.74 20.23 15.36
N SER A 150 -6.32 19.11 15.86
CA SER A 150 -7.64 19.05 16.49
C SER A 150 -7.74 19.79 17.82
N ARG A 151 -6.61 20.06 18.48
CA ARG A 151 -6.58 20.79 19.77
C ARG A 151 -6.89 22.29 19.63
N ARG A 152 -7.13 22.77 18.42
CA ARG A 152 -7.38 24.19 18.15
C ARG A 152 -8.84 24.61 18.23
N ASP A 153 -9.75 23.72 18.66
CA ASP A 153 -11.21 23.96 18.87
C ASP A 153 -11.94 24.77 17.77
N THR A 154 -11.36 24.84 16.58
CA THR A 154 -11.81 25.75 15.51
C THR A 154 -12.84 25.10 14.58
N TYR A 155 -13.07 23.79 14.69
CA TYR A 155 -13.90 23.05 13.74
C TYR A 155 -15.10 22.40 14.43
N PRO A 156 -16.28 22.42 13.79
CA PRO A 156 -17.42 21.65 14.28
C PRO A 156 -17.09 20.14 14.26
N PRO A 157 -17.69 19.35 15.18
CA PRO A 157 -17.47 17.89 15.22
C PRO A 157 -17.68 17.24 13.86
N LEU A 158 -16.80 16.28 13.52
CA LEU A 158 -16.86 15.57 12.26
C LEU A 158 -18.15 14.75 12.17
N GLN A 159 -18.94 14.98 11.13
CA GLN A 159 -20.15 14.19 10.89
C GLN A 159 -19.82 12.81 10.32
N GLU A 160 -20.72 11.84 10.53
CA GLU A 160 -20.52 10.47 10.07
C GLU A 160 -20.23 10.38 8.56
N TRP A 161 -20.95 11.15 7.75
CA TRP A 161 -20.75 11.15 6.30
C TRP A 161 -19.37 11.69 5.88
N GLU A 162 -18.83 12.67 6.60
CA GLU A 162 -17.51 13.27 6.33
C GLU A 162 -16.37 12.28 6.60
N ALA A 163 -16.56 11.37 7.55
CA ALA A 163 -15.62 10.31 7.86
C ALA A 163 -15.79 9.10 6.94
N SER A 164 -17.04 8.77 6.59
CA SER A 164 -17.35 7.53 5.87
C SER A 164 -16.96 7.59 4.40
N TRP A 165 -17.24 8.70 3.69
CA TRP A 165 -17.02 8.75 2.24
C TRP A 165 -15.54 8.49 1.82
N PRO A 166 -14.52 9.06 2.49
CA PRO A 166 -13.15 8.79 2.06
C PRO A 166 -12.76 7.32 2.29
N ILE A 167 -13.17 6.74 3.43
CA ILE A 167 -12.89 5.33 3.74
C ILE A 167 -13.60 4.42 2.72
N LYS A 168 -14.87 4.70 2.40
CA LYS A 168 -15.63 3.93 1.41
C LYS A 168 -15.06 4.05 0.00
N MET A 169 -14.60 5.24 -0.38
CA MET A 169 -13.88 5.43 -1.65
C MET A 169 -12.58 4.66 -1.70
N MET A 170 -11.80 4.62 -0.59
CA MET A 170 -10.60 3.78 -0.50
C MET A 170 -10.95 2.31 -0.66
N GLN A 171 -12.00 1.82 0.03
CA GLN A 171 -12.47 0.43 -0.08
C GLN A 171 -12.87 0.08 -1.51
N LEU A 172 -13.66 0.94 -2.16
CA LEU A 172 -14.07 0.76 -3.55
C LEU A 172 -12.87 0.75 -4.50
N TYR A 173 -11.94 1.69 -4.31
CA TYR A 173 -10.75 1.78 -5.15
C TYR A 173 -9.92 0.49 -5.07
N VAL A 174 -9.66 -0.01 -3.85
CA VAL A 174 -8.90 -1.26 -3.66
C VAL A 174 -9.64 -2.44 -4.30
N ALA A 175 -10.96 -2.52 -4.11
CA ALA A 175 -11.77 -3.59 -4.70
C ALA A 175 -11.72 -3.58 -6.23
N LEU A 176 -11.86 -2.40 -6.84
CA LEU A 176 -11.76 -2.24 -8.29
C LEU A 176 -10.33 -2.48 -8.80
N PHE A 177 -9.31 -2.14 -8.03
CA PHE A 177 -7.91 -2.38 -8.41
C PHE A 177 -7.64 -3.88 -8.62
N TYR A 178 -8.12 -4.76 -7.73
CA TYR A 178 -8.01 -6.21 -7.91
C TYR A 178 -8.79 -6.70 -9.12
N PHE A 179 -10.02 -6.24 -9.29
CA PHE A 179 -10.83 -6.58 -10.45
C PHE A 179 -10.15 -6.20 -11.77
N TRP A 180 -9.65 -4.97 -11.88
CA TRP A 180 -8.95 -4.49 -13.06
C TRP A 180 -7.60 -5.19 -13.27
N SER A 181 -6.96 -5.69 -12.22
CA SER A 181 -5.74 -6.50 -12.31
C SER A 181 -5.95 -7.74 -13.18
N VAL A 182 -7.10 -8.41 -13.04
CA VAL A 182 -7.45 -9.56 -13.89
C VAL A 182 -7.64 -9.15 -15.34
N ILE A 183 -8.40 -8.08 -15.57
CA ILE A 183 -8.62 -7.57 -16.93
C ILE A 183 -7.30 -7.21 -17.60
N ALA A 184 -6.38 -6.58 -16.87
CA ALA A 184 -5.05 -6.25 -17.38
C ALA A 184 -4.23 -7.50 -17.74
N LYS A 185 -4.25 -8.55 -16.90
CA LYS A 185 -3.57 -9.82 -17.17
C LYS A 185 -4.11 -10.48 -18.43
N VAL A 186 -5.44 -10.59 -18.56
CA VAL A 186 -6.08 -11.16 -19.75
C VAL A 186 -5.79 -10.33 -21.01
N ARG A 187 -5.80 -8.99 -20.90
CA ARG A 187 -5.54 -8.09 -22.04
C ARG A 187 -4.10 -8.18 -22.55
N VAL A 188 -3.12 -8.33 -21.64
CA VAL A 188 -1.68 -8.30 -21.98
C VAL A 188 -1.17 -9.65 -22.43
N SER A 189 -1.60 -10.74 -21.78
CA SER A 189 -1.06 -12.10 -21.99
C SER A 189 -2.12 -13.11 -22.38
N GLY A 190 -3.36 -12.68 -22.62
CA GLY A 190 -4.45 -13.61 -22.91
C GLY A 190 -4.66 -14.59 -21.76
N TRP A 191 -5.11 -15.79 -22.10
CA TRP A 191 -5.28 -16.87 -21.14
C TRP A 191 -3.99 -17.59 -20.76
N GLU A 192 -2.87 -17.29 -21.43
CA GLU A 192 -1.55 -17.84 -21.11
C GLU A 192 -1.08 -17.51 -19.70
N TRP A 193 -1.58 -16.39 -19.12
CA TRP A 193 -1.30 -16.06 -17.72
C TRP A 193 -1.77 -17.15 -16.75
N PHE A 194 -2.82 -17.86 -17.13
CA PHE A 194 -3.47 -18.89 -16.29
C PHE A 194 -3.11 -20.32 -16.70
N SER A 195 -2.27 -20.49 -17.73
CA SER A 195 -1.72 -21.79 -18.10
C SER A 195 -0.53 -22.15 -17.20
N GLY A 196 -0.33 -23.43 -16.96
CA GLY A 196 0.80 -23.89 -16.15
C GLY A 196 2.17 -23.61 -16.77
N GLU A 197 2.21 -23.49 -18.11
CA GLU A 197 3.43 -23.31 -18.93
C GLU A 197 3.54 -21.88 -19.49
N GLY A 198 2.90 -20.92 -18.86
CA GLY A 198 2.84 -19.55 -19.37
C GLY A 198 3.70 -18.55 -18.59
N ARG A 199 3.19 -17.30 -18.56
CA ARG A 199 3.89 -16.15 -17.97
C ARG A 199 4.32 -16.34 -16.51
N ILE A 200 3.56 -17.05 -15.69
CA ILE A 200 3.93 -17.25 -14.27
C ILE A 200 5.18 -18.15 -14.19
N GLN A 201 5.23 -19.24 -14.99
CA GLN A 201 6.40 -20.09 -15.06
C GLN A 201 7.65 -19.30 -15.48
N GLU A 202 7.54 -18.48 -16.52
CA GLU A 202 8.62 -17.60 -16.98
C GLU A 202 9.13 -16.67 -15.89
N VAL A 203 8.22 -16.03 -15.12
CA VAL A 203 8.57 -15.17 -14.00
C VAL A 203 9.28 -15.95 -12.90
N LEU A 204 8.81 -17.14 -12.54
CA LEU A 204 9.41 -17.98 -11.52
C LEU A 204 10.85 -18.39 -11.92
N ILE A 205 11.06 -18.79 -13.17
CA ILE A 205 12.39 -19.14 -13.71
C ILE A 205 13.32 -17.92 -13.70
N LYS A 206 12.87 -16.78 -14.25
CA LYS A 206 13.66 -15.56 -14.29
C LYS A 206 14.07 -15.09 -12.88
N ARG A 207 13.18 -15.21 -11.90
CA ARG A 207 13.45 -14.81 -10.52
C ARG A 207 14.34 -15.80 -9.79
N SER A 208 14.20 -17.11 -10.04
CA SER A 208 15.09 -18.11 -9.46
C SER A 208 16.55 -17.92 -9.88
N VAL A 209 16.79 -17.47 -11.11
CA VAL A 209 18.13 -17.17 -11.64
C VAL A 209 18.66 -15.82 -11.15
N ARG A 210 17.81 -14.80 -11.05
CA ARG A 210 18.23 -13.44 -10.66
C ARG A 210 18.72 -13.35 -9.21
N TRP A 211 18.17 -14.15 -8.30
CA TRP A 211 18.64 -14.24 -6.92
C TRP A 211 20.00 -14.93 -6.79
N GLY A 212 20.47 -15.58 -7.86
CA GLY A 212 21.72 -16.31 -7.89
C GLY A 212 22.92 -15.53 -8.39
N MET A 213 22.76 -14.30 -8.84
CA MET A 213 23.87 -13.46 -9.27
C MET A 213 24.37 -12.60 -8.10
N THR A 214 24.86 -13.22 -7.03
CA THR A 214 25.73 -12.55 -6.07
C THR A 214 27.13 -12.44 -6.67
N GLY A 215 27.83 -11.33 -6.43
CA GLY A 215 29.09 -10.98 -7.10
C GLY A 215 30.26 -11.97 -6.97
N GLU A 216 30.05 -13.16 -6.41
CA GLU A 216 31.03 -14.23 -6.23
C GLU A 216 30.84 -15.42 -7.21
N GLY A 217 29.94 -15.28 -8.21
CA GLY A 217 29.80 -16.30 -9.26
C GLY A 217 29.05 -17.56 -8.89
N GLU A 218 28.58 -17.71 -7.67
CA GLU A 218 27.69 -18.81 -7.29
C GLU A 218 26.25 -18.48 -7.64
N LEU A 219 25.62 -19.32 -8.45
CA LEU A 219 24.18 -19.32 -8.71
C LEU A 219 23.42 -19.78 -7.46
N VAL A 220 23.11 -18.85 -6.55
CA VAL A 220 22.18 -19.13 -5.45
C VAL A 220 20.78 -19.22 -6.05
N LYS A 221 20.32 -20.43 -6.29
CA LYS A 221 18.98 -20.69 -6.79
C LYS A 221 17.98 -20.44 -5.66
N ASN A 222 16.92 -19.64 -5.90
CA ASN A 222 15.71 -19.81 -5.12
C ASN A 222 15.11 -21.16 -5.52
N SER A 223 15.51 -22.21 -4.82
CA SER A 223 15.16 -23.59 -5.11
C SER A 223 13.64 -23.77 -5.17
N LEU A 224 12.91 -23.12 -4.27
CA LEU A 224 11.46 -23.22 -4.21
C LEU A 224 10.79 -22.65 -5.47
N SER A 225 11.22 -21.49 -5.97
CA SER A 225 10.69 -20.90 -7.21
C SER A 225 11.03 -21.78 -8.42
N PHE A 226 12.24 -22.35 -8.45
CA PHE A 226 12.66 -23.23 -9.52
C PHE A 226 11.91 -24.57 -9.51
N GLU A 227 11.74 -25.17 -8.33
CA GLU A 227 10.96 -26.40 -8.16
C GLU A 227 9.49 -26.21 -8.53
N LEU A 228 8.90 -25.08 -8.13
CA LEU A 228 7.53 -24.75 -8.52
C LEU A 228 7.41 -24.54 -10.02
N ALA A 229 8.42 -23.92 -10.67
CA ALA A 229 8.44 -23.73 -12.12
C ALA A 229 8.44 -25.04 -12.92
N GLN A 230 8.88 -26.15 -12.31
CA GLN A 230 8.84 -27.49 -12.91
C GLN A 230 7.49 -28.22 -12.71
N ARG A 231 6.54 -27.57 -12.06
CA ARG A 231 5.23 -28.14 -11.74
C ARG A 231 4.10 -27.32 -12.38
N PRO A 232 3.90 -27.40 -13.70
CA PRO A 232 2.90 -26.64 -14.43
C PRO A 232 1.48 -26.90 -13.91
N ASP A 233 1.19 -28.10 -13.43
CA ASP A 233 -0.04 -28.47 -12.75
C ASP A 233 -0.35 -27.58 -11.53
N LEU A 234 0.64 -27.39 -10.65
CA LEU A 234 0.50 -26.54 -9.47
C LEU A 234 0.39 -25.06 -9.86
N ILE A 235 1.20 -24.60 -10.81
CA ILE A 235 1.12 -23.23 -11.31
C ILE A 235 -0.29 -22.94 -11.84
N GLN A 236 -0.86 -23.87 -12.62
CA GLN A 236 -2.21 -23.72 -13.18
C GLN A 236 -3.26 -23.61 -12.07
N ILE A 237 -3.22 -24.49 -11.07
CA ILE A 237 -4.14 -24.43 -9.92
C ILE A 237 -4.03 -23.07 -9.19
N PHE A 238 -2.80 -22.67 -8.84
CA PHE A 238 -2.59 -21.41 -8.11
C PHE A 238 -3.01 -20.19 -8.94
N SER A 239 -2.74 -20.17 -10.24
CA SER A 239 -3.15 -19.06 -11.11
C SER A 239 -4.67 -18.92 -11.20
N HIS A 240 -5.42 -20.03 -11.27
CA HIS A 240 -6.88 -20.01 -11.26
C HIS A 240 -7.43 -19.58 -9.90
N LEU A 241 -6.81 -19.99 -8.78
CA LEU A 241 -7.20 -19.53 -7.46
C LEU A 241 -6.98 -18.01 -7.32
N VAL A 242 -5.87 -17.50 -7.81
CA VAL A 242 -5.59 -16.06 -7.84
C VAL A 242 -6.61 -15.31 -8.70
N LEU A 243 -6.93 -15.84 -9.88
CA LEU A 243 -7.97 -15.28 -10.76
C LEU A 243 -9.31 -15.18 -10.06
N ALA A 244 -9.79 -16.30 -9.50
CA ALA A 244 -11.06 -16.35 -8.80
C ALA A 244 -11.10 -15.38 -7.61
N PHE A 245 -9.97 -15.29 -6.91
CA PHE A 245 -9.80 -14.40 -5.78
C PHE A 245 -9.85 -12.92 -6.20
N GLU A 246 -9.06 -12.52 -7.21
CA GLU A 246 -9.01 -11.14 -7.70
C GLU A 246 -10.36 -10.70 -8.30
N LEU A 247 -11.04 -11.57 -9.05
CA LEU A 247 -12.40 -11.31 -9.56
C LEU A 247 -13.43 -11.21 -8.44
N GLY A 248 -13.30 -12.05 -7.41
CA GLY A 248 -14.19 -12.08 -6.26
C GLY A 248 -13.92 -10.99 -5.23
N PHE A 249 -12.78 -10.28 -5.33
CA PHE A 249 -12.39 -9.29 -4.32
C PHE A 249 -13.45 -8.20 -4.08
N PRO A 250 -14.18 -7.67 -5.09
CA PRO A 250 -15.23 -6.69 -4.86
C PRO A 250 -16.33 -7.15 -3.91
N LEU A 251 -16.54 -8.46 -3.75
CA LEU A 251 -17.51 -9.00 -2.82
C LEU A 251 -17.21 -8.64 -1.36
N ILE A 252 -15.96 -8.30 -1.03
CA ILE A 252 -15.57 -7.86 0.32
C ILE A 252 -16.37 -6.64 0.79
N LEU A 253 -16.80 -5.78 -0.15
CA LEU A 253 -17.61 -4.60 0.15
C LEU A 253 -18.97 -4.94 0.77
N PHE A 254 -19.46 -6.14 0.51
CA PHE A 254 -20.77 -6.65 0.96
C PHE A 254 -20.65 -7.59 2.16
N ILE A 255 -19.45 -8.00 2.55
CA ILE A 255 -19.22 -8.88 3.70
C ILE A 255 -19.41 -8.06 4.99
N LYS A 256 -20.49 -8.36 5.72
CA LYS A 256 -20.79 -7.70 7.01
C LYS A 256 -20.02 -8.31 8.18
N SER A 257 -19.80 -9.65 8.16
CA SER A 257 -19.08 -10.34 9.22
C SER A 257 -17.61 -9.96 9.28
N VAL A 258 -17.17 -9.42 10.41
CA VAL A 258 -15.75 -9.06 10.65
C VAL A 258 -14.84 -10.29 10.56
N LYS A 259 -15.28 -11.45 11.09
CA LYS A 259 -14.53 -12.70 11.04
C LYS A 259 -14.34 -13.21 9.61
N LEU A 260 -15.41 -13.20 8.80
CA LEU A 260 -15.33 -13.62 7.40
C LEU A 260 -14.45 -12.67 6.59
N ARG A 261 -14.56 -11.35 6.84
CA ARG A 261 -13.72 -10.35 6.21
C ARG A 261 -12.24 -10.53 6.58
N ALA A 262 -11.94 -10.77 7.86
CA ALA A 262 -10.59 -11.04 8.33
C ALA A 262 -10.03 -12.33 7.69
N PHE A 263 -10.83 -13.40 7.64
CA PHE A 263 -10.44 -14.64 6.96
C PHE A 263 -10.10 -14.41 5.48
N PHE A 264 -10.97 -13.70 4.76
CA PHE A 264 -10.75 -13.37 3.35
C PHE A 264 -9.45 -12.56 3.16
N LEU A 265 -9.25 -11.50 3.96
CA LEU A 265 -8.04 -10.66 3.87
C LEU A 265 -6.77 -11.39 4.30
N SER A 266 -6.87 -12.36 5.20
CA SER A 266 -5.72 -13.22 5.54
C SER A 266 -5.25 -14.02 4.32
N GLY A 267 -6.15 -14.52 3.51
CA GLY A 267 -5.82 -15.18 2.24
C GLY A 267 -5.06 -14.25 1.28
N VAL A 268 -5.48 -12.97 1.21
CA VAL A 268 -4.77 -11.96 0.39
C VAL A 268 -3.36 -11.70 0.90
N ILE A 269 -3.20 -11.58 2.21
CA ILE A 269 -1.88 -11.36 2.82
C ILE A 269 -0.96 -12.55 2.53
N ILE A 270 -1.46 -13.79 2.66
CA ILE A 270 -0.72 -15.00 2.30
C ILE A 270 -0.32 -14.96 0.82
N PHE A 271 -1.23 -14.59 -0.07
CA PHE A 271 -0.94 -14.41 -1.49
C PHE A 271 0.20 -13.41 -1.74
N HIS A 272 0.18 -12.25 -1.07
CA HIS A 272 1.25 -11.26 -1.23
C HIS A 272 2.59 -11.71 -0.65
N ILE A 273 2.59 -12.42 0.48
CA ILE A 273 3.79 -13.02 1.06
C ILE A 273 4.36 -14.09 0.11
N SER A 274 3.51 -14.95 -0.45
CA SER A 274 3.91 -15.95 -1.43
C SER A 274 4.49 -15.31 -2.69
N SER A 275 3.86 -14.25 -3.21
CA SER A 275 4.37 -13.49 -4.36
C SER A 275 5.72 -12.85 -4.07
N PHE A 276 5.94 -12.38 -2.84
CA PHE A 276 7.24 -11.85 -2.44
C PHE A 276 8.30 -12.94 -2.39
N ILE A 277 8.02 -14.08 -1.75
CA ILE A 277 8.97 -15.19 -1.61
C ILE A 277 9.29 -15.83 -2.96
N LEU A 278 8.28 -16.06 -3.80
CA LEU A 278 8.43 -16.81 -5.05
C LEU A 278 8.83 -15.94 -6.23
N MET A 279 8.39 -14.69 -6.28
CA MET A 279 8.51 -13.82 -7.45
C MET A 279 9.26 -12.52 -7.17
N ASP A 280 9.73 -12.28 -5.93
CA ASP A 280 10.32 -11.01 -5.51
C ASP A 280 9.39 -9.80 -5.76
N VAL A 281 8.09 -10.01 -5.74
CA VAL A 281 7.11 -8.96 -5.92
C VAL A 281 6.74 -8.38 -4.56
N ASN A 282 7.37 -7.26 -4.20
CA ASN A 282 7.23 -6.67 -2.89
C ASN A 282 5.96 -5.84 -2.75
N PHE A 283 5.00 -6.35 -1.97
CA PHE A 283 3.76 -5.67 -1.58
C PHE A 283 3.64 -5.48 -0.06
N LEU A 284 4.75 -5.34 0.67
CA LEU A 284 4.77 -5.24 2.14
C LEU A 284 3.92 -4.09 2.71
N LEU A 285 3.60 -3.07 1.91
CA LEU A 285 2.70 -1.99 2.33
C LEU A 285 1.22 -2.40 2.29
N ILE A 286 0.85 -3.37 1.47
CA ILE A 286 -0.54 -3.76 1.24
C ILE A 286 -1.27 -4.22 2.52
N PRO A 287 -0.67 -4.97 3.48
CA PRO A 287 -1.34 -5.30 4.73
C PRO A 287 -1.89 -4.08 5.49
N PHE A 288 -1.16 -2.96 5.47
CA PHE A 288 -1.63 -1.71 6.08
C PHE A 288 -2.82 -1.09 5.32
N VAL A 289 -2.87 -1.28 4.00
CA VAL A 289 -4.01 -0.83 3.19
C VAL A 289 -5.30 -1.54 3.60
N TYR A 290 -5.25 -2.82 3.97
CA TYR A 290 -6.46 -3.57 4.36
C TYR A 290 -7.09 -3.11 5.67
N LEU A 291 -6.42 -2.28 6.46
CA LEU A 291 -7.00 -1.66 7.64
C LEU A 291 -8.26 -0.83 7.32
N ILE A 292 -8.40 -0.35 6.07
CA ILE A 292 -9.62 0.36 5.61
C ILE A 292 -10.90 -0.48 5.72
N PHE A 293 -10.79 -1.80 5.75
CA PHE A 293 -11.93 -2.70 5.83
C PHE A 293 -12.41 -2.96 7.26
N PHE A 294 -11.73 -2.40 8.27
CA PHE A 294 -12.06 -2.59 9.68
C PHE A 294 -12.37 -1.26 10.36
N ASP A 295 -13.26 -1.31 11.35
CA ASP A 295 -13.34 -0.24 12.32
C ASP A 295 -12.15 -0.37 13.30
N LEU A 296 -11.29 0.63 13.32
CA LEU A 296 -10.07 0.62 14.11
C LEU A 296 -10.27 1.07 15.55
N VAL A 297 -11.41 1.66 15.89
CA VAL A 297 -11.69 2.19 17.23
C VAL A 297 -11.62 1.11 18.31
N PRO A 298 -12.30 -0.05 18.18
CA PRO A 298 -12.22 -1.12 19.17
C PRO A 298 -10.80 -1.68 19.32
N ILE A 299 -10.09 -1.83 18.20
CA ILE A 299 -8.71 -2.33 18.19
C ILE A 299 -7.79 -1.36 18.94
N HIS A 300 -7.91 -0.07 18.64
CA HIS A 300 -7.11 0.97 19.28
C HIS A 300 -7.37 1.06 20.80
N GLN A 301 -8.61 0.96 21.21
CA GLN A 301 -8.98 0.93 22.64
C GLN A 301 -8.39 -0.29 23.34
N TRP A 302 -8.49 -1.46 22.72
CA TRP A 302 -7.88 -2.69 23.25
C TRP A 302 -6.36 -2.54 23.40
N LEU A 303 -5.67 -2.01 22.40
CA LEU A 303 -4.22 -1.76 22.46
C LEU A 303 -3.84 -0.80 23.60
N LYS A 304 -4.60 0.29 23.78
CA LYS A 304 -4.37 1.24 24.89
C LYS A 304 -4.47 0.55 26.26
N ILE A 305 -5.50 -0.26 26.48
CA ILE A 305 -5.71 -0.96 27.75
C ILE A 305 -4.56 -1.93 28.03
N HIS A 306 -4.12 -2.69 27.02
CA HIS A 306 -3.04 -3.66 27.19
C HIS A 306 -1.68 -2.98 27.36
N ALA A 307 -1.36 -1.95 26.62
CA ALA A 307 -0.15 -1.17 26.80
C ALA A 307 -0.08 -0.59 28.22
N TRP A 308 -1.18 0.00 28.71
CA TRP A 308 -1.23 0.53 30.08
C TRP A 308 -0.99 -0.54 31.15
N ARG A 309 -1.54 -1.75 30.98
CA ARG A 309 -1.31 -2.87 31.91
C ARG A 309 0.16 -3.32 31.94
N LEU A 310 0.83 -3.32 30.79
CA LEU A 310 2.25 -3.69 30.70
C LEU A 310 3.15 -2.65 31.39
N PHE A 311 2.85 -1.36 31.23
CA PHE A 311 3.59 -0.30 31.91
C PHE A 311 3.40 -0.31 33.43
N LYS A 312 2.20 -0.63 33.92
CA LYS A 312 1.91 -0.70 35.36
C LYS A 312 2.56 -1.92 36.08
N ARG A 313 2.89 -2.98 35.34
CA ARG A 313 3.53 -4.18 35.85
C ARG A 313 5.05 -4.09 36.02
N ARG A 314 5.68 -2.98 35.63
CA ARG A 314 7.10 -2.78 35.94
C ARG A 314 7.22 -2.57 37.46
N PRO A 315 7.83 -3.50 38.23
CA PRO A 315 8.14 -3.26 39.64
C PRO A 315 9.04 -2.03 39.67
N SER A 316 8.79 -1.13 40.63
CA SER A 316 9.74 -0.06 40.95
C SER A 316 11.04 -0.73 41.36
N MET A 317 12.05 -0.73 40.51
CA MET A 317 13.40 -0.97 40.91
C MET A 317 13.87 0.29 41.63
N ALA A 318 13.40 0.47 42.86
CA ALA A 318 13.91 1.40 43.85
C ALA A 318 14.31 0.52 45.02
N GLY A 319 15.57 0.16 45.04
CA GLY A 319 16.29 -0.50 46.11
C GLY A 319 17.72 -0.06 45.99
#